data_c394b303c687fbc84e78cfbfc326564e
#
_entry.id   c394b303c687fbc84e78cfbfc326564e
#
_cell.length_a   1.000
_cell.length_b   1.000
_cell.length_c   1.000
_cell.angle_alpha   90.00
_cell.angle_beta   90.00
_cell.angle_gamma   90.00
#
_symmetry.space_group_name_H-M   'P 1'
#
loop_
_entity.id
_entity.type
_entity.pdbx_description
1 polymer ?
#
loop_
_entity_poly.entity_id
_entity_poly.type
_entity_poly.pdbx_seq_one_letter_code
_entity_poly.pdbx_strand_id
1 'polypeptide(L)'
;MTKELTYLALHLRSQDAAEVMKSSRLPAVQVLINSWHHSEFRKLYRDDDQNPLAVVGVVNRGRESGVPWMLATSEVDRMPATLHRESKRVLRHIRSKYSHLMNVVDADNTVAIEWLDVLGFEFGNPVSFGPYDLPFLPFSWSR
;
A
#
# COMPACT_ATOMS: atom_id res chain seq x y z
N MET A 1 10.38 -15.29 -3.65
CA MET A 1 9.66 -14.00 -3.54
C MET A 1 10.48 -12.78 -4.00
N THR A 2 11.78 -12.78 -3.82
CA THR A 2 12.65 -11.68 -4.26
C THR A 2 12.47 -11.34 -5.74
N LYS A 3 12.34 -12.35 -6.59
CA LYS A 3 12.14 -12.17 -8.03
C LYS A 3 10.85 -11.39 -8.33
N GLU A 4 9.77 -11.74 -7.67
CA GLU A 4 8.47 -11.07 -7.84
C GLU A 4 8.50 -9.63 -7.33
N LEU A 5 9.14 -9.39 -6.18
CA LEU A 5 9.27 -8.04 -5.62
C LEU A 5 10.17 -7.16 -6.50
N THR A 6 11.20 -7.74 -7.11
CA THR A 6 12.05 -7.03 -8.08
C THR A 6 11.24 -6.61 -9.31
N TYR A 7 10.42 -7.51 -9.83
CA TYR A 7 9.53 -7.19 -10.95
C TYR A 7 8.59 -6.04 -10.59
N LEU A 8 7.95 -6.11 -9.43
CA LEU A 8 7.05 -5.05 -8.96
C LEU A 8 7.78 -3.71 -8.86
N ALA A 9 8.97 -3.70 -8.28
CA ALA A 9 9.75 -2.47 -8.12
C ALA A 9 10.06 -1.80 -9.47
N LEU A 10 10.31 -2.59 -10.51
CA LEU A 10 10.61 -2.10 -11.84
C LEU A 10 9.38 -1.63 -12.62
N HIS A 11 8.18 -2.04 -12.21
CA HIS A 11 6.93 -1.80 -12.94
C HIS A 11 5.88 -1.05 -12.12
N LEU A 12 6.26 -0.40 -11.03
CA LEU A 12 5.34 0.35 -10.18
C LEU A 12 4.63 1.45 -10.98
N ARG A 13 3.35 1.69 -10.64
CA ARG A 13 2.66 2.89 -11.10
C ARG A 13 3.51 4.12 -10.76
N SER A 14 3.50 5.13 -11.62
CA SER A 14 4.33 6.33 -11.41
C SER A 14 4.07 7.00 -10.06
N GLN A 15 2.82 7.05 -9.61
CA GLN A 15 2.45 7.62 -8.32
C GLN A 15 3.01 6.80 -7.15
N ASP A 16 2.98 5.47 -7.25
CA ASP A 16 3.52 4.57 -6.23
C ASP A 16 5.05 4.67 -6.19
N ALA A 17 5.70 4.72 -7.35
CA ALA A 17 7.15 4.89 -7.44
C ALA A 17 7.58 6.22 -6.81
N ALA A 18 6.86 7.31 -7.10
CA ALA A 18 7.13 8.62 -6.53
C ALA A 18 6.96 8.60 -5.01
N GLU A 19 5.90 7.97 -4.51
CA GLU A 19 5.66 7.87 -3.07
C GLU A 19 6.78 7.12 -2.35
N VAL A 20 7.25 6.01 -2.91
CA VAL A 20 8.39 5.26 -2.36
C VAL A 20 9.63 6.13 -2.29
N MET A 21 9.94 6.88 -3.35
CA MET A 21 11.09 7.79 -3.38
C MET A 21 10.99 8.89 -2.33
N LYS A 22 9.79 9.41 -2.09
CA LYS A 22 9.55 10.46 -1.09
C LYS A 22 9.62 9.94 0.34
N SER A 23 9.26 8.68 0.55
CA SER A 23 9.16 8.10 1.89
C SER A 23 10.45 7.46 2.40
N SER A 24 11.43 7.22 1.52
CA SER A 24 12.63 6.47 1.88
C SER A 24 13.80 6.85 0.97
N ARG A 25 15.02 6.70 1.48
CA ARG A 25 16.25 6.82 0.68
C ARG A 25 16.69 5.50 0.05
N LEU A 26 15.99 4.42 0.38
CA LEU A 26 16.31 3.10 -0.15
C LEU A 26 15.73 2.92 -1.55
N PRO A 27 16.36 2.08 -2.39
CA PRO A 27 15.78 1.68 -3.66
C PRO A 27 14.41 1.00 -3.47
N ALA A 28 13.53 1.14 -4.44
CA ALA A 28 12.17 0.59 -4.35
C ALA A 28 12.15 -0.92 -4.05
N VAL A 29 13.06 -1.68 -4.66
CA VAL A 29 13.13 -3.12 -4.41
C VAL A 29 13.45 -3.42 -2.94
N GLN A 30 14.33 -2.65 -2.32
CA GLN A 30 14.67 -2.83 -0.91
C GLN A 30 13.51 -2.47 0.01
N VAL A 31 12.77 -1.41 -0.31
CA VAL A 31 11.56 -1.02 0.42
C VAL A 31 10.53 -2.15 0.37
N LEU A 32 10.31 -2.72 -0.82
CA LEU A 32 9.38 -3.85 -0.99
C LEU A 32 9.81 -5.08 -0.21
N ILE A 33 11.08 -5.44 -0.27
CA ILE A 33 11.61 -6.59 0.46
C ILE A 33 11.44 -6.38 1.97
N ASN A 34 11.81 -5.21 2.47
CA ASN A 34 11.68 -4.89 3.89
C ASN A 34 10.21 -4.91 4.35
N SER A 35 9.33 -4.30 3.58
CA SER A 35 7.90 -4.28 3.89
C SER A 35 7.29 -5.68 3.91
N TRP A 36 7.66 -6.49 2.94
CA TRP A 36 7.21 -7.89 2.87
C TRP A 36 7.64 -8.67 4.11
N HIS A 37 8.91 -8.58 4.48
CA HIS A 37 9.44 -9.34 5.62
C HIS A 37 8.90 -8.85 6.97
N HIS A 38 8.59 -7.56 7.11
CA HIS A 38 8.06 -7.01 8.35
C HIS A 38 6.54 -7.17 8.48
N SER A 39 5.86 -7.57 7.42
CA SER A 39 4.40 -7.70 7.44
C SER A 39 3.97 -9.05 8.04
N GLU A 40 2.99 -8.99 8.92
CA GLU A 40 2.33 -10.17 9.47
C GLU A 40 1.37 -10.77 8.46
N PHE A 41 0.53 -9.93 7.86
CA PHE A 41 -0.30 -10.30 6.71
C PHE A 41 0.38 -9.79 5.44
N ARG A 42 0.39 -10.63 4.40
CA ARG A 42 0.95 -10.25 3.10
C ARG A 42 0.36 -11.11 2.00
N LYS A 43 0.08 -10.49 0.86
CA LYS A 43 -0.51 -11.18 -0.29
C LYS A 43 0.01 -10.57 -1.58
N LEU A 44 0.41 -11.44 -2.51
CA LEU A 44 0.81 -11.09 -3.85
C LEU A 44 -0.32 -11.45 -4.81
N TYR A 45 -0.72 -10.50 -5.63
CA TYR A 45 -1.67 -10.72 -6.73
C TYR A 45 -0.91 -10.84 -8.05
N ARG A 46 -1.42 -11.70 -8.92
CA ARG A 46 -0.85 -11.89 -10.26
C ARG A 46 -1.92 -11.59 -11.30
N ASP A 47 -1.48 -11.15 -12.49
CA ASP A 47 -2.37 -11.00 -13.64
C ASP A 47 -2.61 -12.36 -14.32
N ASP A 48 -3.39 -12.36 -15.42
CA ASP A 48 -3.72 -13.59 -16.14
C ASP A 48 -2.48 -14.26 -16.77
N ASP A 49 -1.43 -13.49 -17.03
CA ASP A 49 -0.15 -14.01 -17.56
C ASP A 49 0.81 -14.42 -16.43
N GLN A 50 0.33 -14.45 -15.18
CA GLN A 50 1.08 -14.82 -13.99
C GLN A 50 2.18 -13.82 -13.61
N ASN A 51 2.19 -12.63 -14.19
CA ASN A 51 3.09 -11.56 -13.76
C ASN A 51 2.60 -10.94 -12.46
N PRO A 52 3.52 -10.54 -11.56
CA PRO A 52 3.11 -9.81 -10.36
C PRO A 52 2.32 -8.54 -10.71
N LEU A 53 1.17 -8.38 -10.12
CA LEU A 53 0.24 -7.27 -10.37
C LEU A 53 0.29 -6.23 -9.25
N ALA A 54 0.20 -6.70 -8.02
CA ALA A 54 0.17 -5.86 -6.82
C ALA A 54 0.56 -6.69 -5.60
N VAL A 55 1.04 -6.01 -4.59
CA VAL A 55 1.33 -6.62 -3.31
C VAL A 55 0.72 -5.77 -2.20
N VAL A 56 0.14 -6.43 -1.22
CA VAL A 56 -0.47 -5.79 -0.06
C VAL A 56 0.03 -6.46 1.20
N GLY A 57 0.17 -5.68 2.26
CA GLY A 57 0.57 -6.21 3.54
C GLY A 57 0.09 -5.36 4.71
N VAL A 58 0.23 -5.90 5.90
CA VAL A 58 -0.03 -5.19 7.15
C VAL A 58 1.11 -5.51 8.13
N VAL A 59 1.74 -4.47 8.63
CA VAL A 59 2.73 -4.58 9.71
C VAL A 59 1.97 -4.47 11.03
N ASN A 60 2.14 -5.47 11.89
CA ASN A 60 1.52 -5.47 13.22
C ASN A 60 2.26 -4.49 14.15
N ARG A 61 1.51 -3.57 14.77
CA ARG A 61 2.05 -2.59 15.73
C ARG A 61 1.67 -2.91 17.17
N GLY A 62 1.05 -4.06 17.41
CA GLY A 62 0.56 -4.44 18.73
C GLY A 62 -0.80 -3.85 19.06
N ARG A 63 -1.47 -4.41 20.07
CA ARG A 63 -2.78 -3.94 20.55
C ARG A 63 -3.83 -3.87 19.45
N GLU A 64 -3.84 -4.88 18.55
CA GLU A 64 -4.75 -4.97 17.41
C GLU A 64 -4.62 -3.78 16.42
N SER A 65 -3.48 -3.09 16.45
CA SER A 65 -3.18 -2.02 15.48
C SER A 65 -2.29 -2.53 14.37
N GLY A 66 -2.59 -2.16 13.13
CA GLY A 66 -1.82 -2.53 11.97
C GLY A 66 -1.52 -1.34 11.06
N VAL A 67 -0.41 -1.44 10.33
CA VAL A 67 -0.01 -0.47 9.30
C VAL A 67 -0.21 -1.13 7.94
N PRO A 68 -1.32 -0.83 7.24
CA PRO A 68 -1.57 -1.39 5.91
C PRO A 68 -0.74 -0.67 4.85
N TRP A 69 -0.30 -1.42 3.85
CA TRP A 69 0.41 -0.85 2.70
C TRP A 69 0.07 -1.65 1.45
N MET A 70 0.16 -0.99 0.31
CA MET A 70 -0.03 -1.62 -1.00
C MET A 70 0.83 -0.91 -2.03
N LEU A 71 1.44 -1.69 -2.91
CA LEU A 71 2.16 -1.19 -4.08
C LEU A 71 1.73 -2.01 -5.29
N ALA A 72 1.52 -1.34 -6.41
CA ALA A 72 0.96 -1.96 -7.59
C ALA A 72 1.64 -1.50 -8.87
N THR A 73 1.54 -2.35 -9.91
CA THR A 73 1.93 -2.00 -11.26
C THR A 73 0.80 -1.22 -11.94
N SER A 74 1.11 -0.56 -13.05
CA SER A 74 0.11 0.19 -13.82
C SER A 74 -0.98 -0.70 -14.44
N GLU A 75 -0.77 -2.01 -14.50
CA GLU A 75 -1.77 -2.94 -15.02
C GLU A 75 -3.07 -2.93 -14.20
N VAL A 76 -3.02 -2.58 -12.90
CA VAL A 76 -4.24 -2.50 -12.08
C VAL A 76 -5.20 -1.42 -12.59
N ASP A 77 -4.70 -0.41 -13.30
CA ASP A 77 -5.52 0.68 -13.84
C ASP A 77 -6.43 0.22 -14.96
N ARG A 78 -6.14 -0.95 -15.54
CA ARG A 78 -6.95 -1.58 -16.59
C ARG A 78 -8.06 -2.45 -16.03
N MET A 79 -8.08 -2.70 -14.73
CA MET A 79 -9.01 -3.61 -14.08
C MET A 79 -9.60 -2.99 -12.81
N PRO A 80 -10.24 -1.80 -12.94
CA PRO A 80 -10.71 -1.07 -11.76
C PRO A 80 -11.77 -1.85 -10.96
N ALA A 81 -12.65 -2.57 -11.61
CA ALA A 81 -13.67 -3.37 -10.92
C ALA A 81 -13.04 -4.53 -10.13
N THR A 82 -12.05 -5.20 -10.72
CA THR A 82 -11.31 -6.28 -10.06
C THR A 82 -10.54 -5.75 -8.86
N LEU A 83 -9.83 -4.64 -9.02
CA LEU A 83 -9.10 -4.00 -7.94
C LEU A 83 -10.03 -3.65 -6.77
N HIS A 84 -11.17 -3.04 -7.08
CA HIS A 84 -12.15 -2.64 -6.07
C HIS A 84 -12.68 -3.85 -5.30
N ARG A 85 -13.09 -4.90 -6.01
CA ARG A 85 -13.62 -6.13 -5.41
C ARG A 85 -12.59 -6.83 -4.51
N GLU A 86 -11.37 -7.00 -5.02
CA GLU A 86 -10.29 -7.65 -4.26
C GLU A 86 -9.84 -6.82 -3.07
N SER A 87 -9.80 -5.50 -3.22
CA SER A 87 -9.48 -4.58 -2.13
C SER A 87 -10.49 -4.69 -0.99
N LYS A 88 -11.78 -4.74 -1.31
CA LYS A 88 -12.83 -4.92 -0.30
C LYS A 88 -12.71 -6.27 0.41
N ARG A 89 -12.41 -7.32 -0.33
CA ARG A 89 -12.24 -8.67 0.23
C ARG A 89 -11.07 -8.73 1.20
N VAL A 90 -9.91 -8.21 0.79
CA VAL A 90 -8.71 -8.16 1.64
C VAL A 90 -8.95 -7.29 2.87
N LEU A 91 -9.55 -6.14 2.68
CA LEU A 91 -9.80 -5.21 3.78
C LEU A 91 -10.76 -5.82 4.82
N ARG A 92 -11.78 -6.56 4.38
CA ARG A 92 -12.68 -7.28 5.28
C ARG A 92 -11.90 -8.29 6.14
N HIS A 93 -10.97 -9.02 5.52
CA HIS A 93 -10.12 -9.96 6.23
C HIS A 93 -9.21 -9.25 7.25
N ILE A 94 -8.56 -8.16 6.83
CA ILE A 94 -7.68 -7.37 7.69
C ILE A 94 -8.47 -6.79 8.87
N ARG A 95 -9.65 -6.23 8.61
CA ARG A 95 -10.51 -5.66 9.65
C ARG A 95 -11.02 -6.69 10.67
N SER A 96 -11.03 -7.97 10.32
CA SER A 96 -11.37 -9.03 11.27
C SER A 96 -10.27 -9.30 12.28
N LYS A 97 -9.02 -8.91 11.96
CA LYS A 97 -7.84 -9.16 12.79
C LYS A 97 -7.33 -7.92 13.51
N TYR A 98 -7.55 -6.75 12.94
CA TYR A 98 -7.07 -5.49 13.48
C TYR A 98 -8.27 -4.58 13.75
N SER A 99 -8.30 -3.99 14.94
CA SER A 99 -9.36 -3.03 15.29
C SER A 99 -9.00 -1.60 14.91
N HIS A 100 -7.73 -1.36 14.60
CA HIS A 100 -7.23 -0.05 14.19
C HIS A 100 -6.18 -0.19 13.09
N LEU A 101 -6.36 0.56 12.01
CA LEU A 101 -5.42 0.61 10.88
C LEU A 101 -5.02 2.07 10.67
N MET A 102 -3.73 2.30 10.48
CA MET A 102 -3.25 3.65 10.17
C MET A 102 -1.97 3.61 9.35
N ASN A 103 -1.81 4.57 8.49
CA ASN A 103 -0.58 4.82 7.73
C ASN A 103 -0.62 6.24 7.19
N VAL A 104 0.34 6.59 6.36
CA VAL A 104 0.36 7.85 5.64
C VAL A 104 0.42 7.57 4.14
N VAL A 105 -0.11 8.49 3.35
CA VAL A 105 -0.10 8.42 1.89
C VAL A 105 0.44 9.75 1.36
N ASP A 106 1.27 9.70 0.30
CA ASP A 106 1.77 10.91 -0.35
C ASP A 106 0.62 11.83 -0.73
N ALA A 107 0.69 13.09 -0.29
CA ALA A 107 -0.37 14.07 -0.56
C ALA A 107 -0.61 14.30 -2.06
N ASP A 108 0.37 14.00 -2.91
CA ASP A 108 0.26 14.10 -4.36
C ASP A 108 -0.24 12.83 -5.03
N ASN A 109 -0.37 11.73 -4.29
CA ASN A 109 -0.87 10.47 -4.82
C ASN A 109 -2.40 10.44 -4.80
N THR A 110 -3.01 11.22 -5.69
CA THR A 110 -4.46 11.39 -5.75
C THR A 110 -5.19 10.08 -6.05
N VAL A 111 -4.59 9.20 -6.85
CA VAL A 111 -5.16 7.88 -7.18
C VAL A 111 -5.31 7.03 -5.92
N ALA A 112 -4.26 6.96 -5.09
CA ALA A 112 -4.32 6.22 -3.84
C ALA A 112 -5.27 6.85 -2.84
N ILE A 113 -5.29 8.18 -2.74
CA ILE A 113 -6.19 8.90 -1.83
C ILE A 113 -7.65 8.61 -2.17
N GLU A 114 -8.03 8.73 -3.44
CA GLU A 114 -9.40 8.43 -3.89
C GLU A 114 -9.79 6.98 -3.59
N TRP A 115 -8.89 6.04 -3.83
CA TRP A 115 -9.11 4.63 -3.57
C TRP A 115 -9.28 4.35 -2.08
N LEU A 116 -8.44 4.92 -1.23
CA LEU A 116 -8.54 4.78 0.22
C LEU A 116 -9.85 5.40 0.76
N ASP A 117 -10.28 6.53 0.19
CA ASP A 117 -11.53 7.17 0.55
C ASP A 117 -12.74 6.26 0.25
N VAL A 118 -12.76 5.67 -0.93
CA VAL A 118 -13.81 4.70 -1.32
C VAL A 118 -13.83 3.49 -0.39
N LEU A 119 -12.67 3.06 0.11
CA LEU A 119 -12.56 1.94 1.04
C LEU A 119 -12.96 2.29 2.48
N GLY A 120 -13.27 3.57 2.76
CA GLY A 120 -13.78 3.99 4.04
C GLY A 120 -12.75 4.48 5.04
N PHE A 121 -11.54 4.79 4.60
CA PHE A 121 -10.54 5.41 5.48
C PHE A 121 -10.84 6.89 5.69
N GLU A 122 -10.49 7.38 6.88
CA GLU A 122 -10.57 8.80 7.22
C GLU A 122 -9.17 9.42 7.09
N PHE A 123 -9.13 10.70 6.72
CA PHE A 123 -7.88 11.42 6.47
C PHE A 123 -7.69 12.56 7.47
N GLY A 124 -6.45 12.75 7.90
CA GLY A 124 -6.06 13.90 8.73
C GLY A 124 -5.42 15.01 7.90
N ASN A 125 -4.95 16.03 8.59
CA ASN A 125 -4.23 17.14 7.96
C ASN A 125 -2.85 16.69 7.49
N PRO A 126 -2.29 17.29 6.41
CA PRO A 126 -0.95 16.96 5.94
C PRO A 126 0.11 17.09 7.03
N VAL A 127 1.03 16.13 7.05
CA VAL A 127 2.17 16.14 7.96
C VAL A 127 3.45 15.97 7.14
N SER A 128 4.56 16.51 7.66
CA SER A 128 5.88 16.24 7.07
C SER A 128 6.28 14.80 7.38
N PHE A 129 6.69 14.06 6.36
CA PHE A 129 7.04 12.65 6.50
C PHE A 129 8.22 12.29 5.61
N GLY A 130 8.97 11.28 6.06
CA GLY A 130 10.11 10.76 5.33
C GLY A 130 11.36 11.62 5.43
N PRO A 131 12.45 11.20 4.77
CA PRO A 131 13.75 11.87 4.90
C PRO A 131 13.82 13.25 4.27
N TYR A 132 12.83 13.62 3.44
CA TYR A 132 12.80 14.91 2.73
C TYR A 132 11.76 15.88 3.26
N ASP A 133 11.08 15.53 4.37
CA ASP A 133 10.05 16.36 5.01
C ASP A 133 8.94 16.79 4.03
N LEU A 134 8.51 15.87 3.18
CA LEU A 134 7.47 16.15 2.19
C LEU A 134 6.07 15.90 2.78
N PRO A 135 5.01 16.55 2.21
CA PRO A 135 3.67 16.41 2.77
C PRO A 135 3.04 15.05 2.46
N PHE A 136 2.60 14.37 3.51
CA PHE A 136 1.83 13.14 3.44
C PHE A 136 0.54 13.32 4.23
N LEU A 137 -0.51 12.61 3.86
CA LEU A 137 -1.79 12.59 4.57
C LEU A 137 -1.86 11.37 5.47
N PRO A 138 -2.06 11.54 6.78
CA PRO A 138 -2.39 10.39 7.62
C PRO A 138 -3.77 9.87 7.24
N PHE A 139 -3.91 8.56 7.22
CA PHE A 139 -5.21 7.91 7.02
C PHE A 139 -5.39 6.81 8.05
N SER A 140 -6.64 6.58 8.44
CA SER A 140 -6.94 5.61 9.50
C SER A 140 -8.34 5.04 9.36
N TRP A 141 -8.50 3.87 9.99
CA TRP A 141 -9.78 3.23 10.21
C TRP A 141 -9.77 2.62 11.61
N SER A 142 -10.88 2.75 12.34
CA SER A 142 -11.07 2.12 13.64
C SER A 142 -12.43 1.41 13.66
N ARG A 143 -12.45 0.26 14.35
CA ARG A 143 -13.67 -0.50 14.55
C ARG A 143 -14.65 0.26 15.43
#